data_f346afd90d9d4f1c93e83024109c87a5
#
_entry.id   f346afd90d9d4f1c93e83024109c87a5
#
_cell.length_a   1.000
_cell.length_b   1.000
_cell.length_c   1.000
_cell.angle_alpha   90.00
_cell.angle_beta   90.00
_cell.angle_gamma   90.00
#
_symmetry.space_group_name_H-M   'P 1'
#
loop_
_entity.id
_entity.type
_entity.pdbx_description
1 polymer ?
#
loop_
_entity_poly.entity_id
_entity_poly.type
_entity_poly.pdbx_seq_one_letter_code
_entity_poly.pdbx_strand_id
1 'polypeptide(L)'
;MNIRADHVTVFVARPDASSTSHAFLQLRRAASDYLGGTWQLIRGCMEPGETAVAAALREMREESGLTAQELYSLGPVETFYLWPTDTLVHSICFCAIVEPASQIILNPEHDDFRWIPRHDLDAQLMWASERRLVPEICRDILDNGIAKPRLLVQL
;
A
#
# COMPACT_ATOMS: atom_id res chain seq x y z
N MET A 1 -6.38 -12.47 -23.72
CA MET A 1 -5.93 -11.61 -22.60
C MET A 1 -7.09 -11.39 -21.65
N ASN A 2 -6.90 -11.69 -20.38
CA ASN A 2 -7.86 -11.42 -19.34
C ASN A 2 -7.65 -10.01 -18.76
N ILE A 3 -8.72 -9.42 -18.21
CA ILE A 3 -8.64 -8.12 -17.49
C ILE A 3 -9.22 -8.34 -16.11
N ARG A 4 -8.48 -7.92 -15.09
CA ARG A 4 -8.92 -7.95 -13.69
C ARG A 4 -8.85 -6.53 -13.10
N ALA A 5 -9.91 -6.14 -12.37
CA ALA A 5 -9.99 -4.88 -11.64
C ALA A 5 -10.43 -5.13 -10.19
N ASP A 6 -9.95 -6.21 -9.61
CA ASP A 6 -10.28 -6.72 -8.30
C ASP A 6 -9.08 -6.71 -7.33
N HIS A 7 -8.13 -5.83 -7.57
CA HIS A 7 -6.89 -5.77 -6.81
C HIS A 7 -6.76 -4.43 -6.07
N VAL A 8 -6.16 -4.47 -4.88
CA VAL A 8 -5.85 -3.28 -4.07
C VAL A 8 -4.37 -3.23 -3.72
N THR A 9 -3.83 -2.02 -3.61
CA THR A 9 -2.47 -1.72 -3.15
C THR A 9 -2.55 -0.64 -2.08
N VAL A 10 -1.92 -0.84 -0.93
CA VAL A 10 -1.96 0.10 0.19
C VAL A 10 -0.55 0.56 0.56
N PHE A 11 -0.30 1.84 0.39
CA PHE A 11 0.85 2.53 0.97
C PHE A 11 0.53 2.87 2.41
N VAL A 12 1.19 2.22 3.36
CA VAL A 12 0.99 2.50 4.78
C VAL A 12 2.07 3.44 5.26
N ALA A 13 1.69 4.61 5.75
CA ALA A 13 2.59 5.62 6.25
C ALA A 13 2.34 5.91 7.73
N ARG A 14 3.39 6.22 8.47
CA ARG A 14 3.31 6.73 9.84
C ARG A 14 4.13 8.01 9.97
N PRO A 15 3.71 8.95 10.82
CA PRO A 15 4.57 10.08 11.20
C PRO A 15 5.87 9.56 11.81
N ASP A 16 6.99 10.17 11.47
CA ASP A 16 8.27 9.89 12.11
C ASP A 16 8.29 10.55 13.50
N ALA A 17 8.78 9.82 14.52
CA ALA A 17 8.77 10.26 15.92
C ALA A 17 9.56 11.56 16.16
N SER A 18 10.44 11.95 15.26
CA SER A 18 11.33 13.11 15.44
C SER A 18 10.97 14.33 14.61
N SER A 19 9.95 14.29 13.74
CA SER A 19 9.81 15.38 12.77
C SER A 19 8.48 15.41 11.98
N THR A 20 8.39 16.41 11.15
CA THR A 20 7.42 16.66 10.09
C THR A 20 7.46 15.63 8.93
N SER A 21 8.25 14.56 9.03
CA SER A 21 8.41 13.54 7.99
C SER A 21 7.57 12.28 8.27
N HIS A 22 7.51 11.39 7.28
CA HIS A 22 6.81 10.12 7.37
C HIS A 22 7.74 8.97 6.96
N ALA A 23 7.44 7.78 7.47
CA ALA A 23 8.04 6.53 7.01
C ALA A 23 6.96 5.60 6.47
N PHE A 24 7.31 4.78 5.47
CA PHE A 24 6.42 3.86 4.78
C PHE A 24 6.75 2.41 5.10
N LEU A 25 5.72 1.61 5.31
CA LEU A 25 5.84 0.19 5.60
C LEU A 25 6.14 -0.61 4.33
N GLN A 26 7.12 -1.50 4.43
CA GLN A 26 7.28 -2.63 3.52
C GLN A 26 7.32 -3.92 4.32
N LEU A 27 6.70 -4.96 3.77
CA LEU A 27 6.71 -6.32 4.29
C LEU A 27 7.56 -7.21 3.40
N ARG A 28 8.33 -8.12 3.98
CA ARG A 28 9.12 -9.10 3.21
C ARG A 28 8.30 -10.37 3.03
N ARG A 29 8.10 -10.78 1.78
CA ARG A 29 7.45 -12.05 1.46
C ARG A 29 8.23 -13.22 2.04
N ALA A 30 7.56 -14.17 2.69
CA ALA A 30 8.17 -15.38 3.19
C ALA A 30 8.86 -16.16 2.07
N ALA A 31 10.01 -16.77 2.37
CA ALA A 31 10.88 -17.40 1.36
C ALA A 31 10.19 -18.47 0.50
N SER A 32 9.18 -19.14 1.03
CA SER A 32 8.41 -20.18 0.35
C SER A 32 7.26 -19.68 -0.53
N ASP A 33 6.97 -18.38 -0.49
CA ASP A 33 5.85 -17.80 -1.19
C ASP A 33 6.25 -17.24 -2.57
N TYR A 34 5.25 -16.87 -3.39
CA TYR A 34 5.49 -16.18 -4.65
C TYR A 34 6.25 -14.87 -4.41
N LEU A 35 7.32 -14.64 -5.16
CA LEU A 35 8.28 -13.55 -4.95
C LEU A 35 8.94 -13.56 -3.56
N GLY A 36 9.17 -14.75 -2.97
CA GLY A 36 9.79 -14.91 -1.66
C GLY A 36 11.09 -14.12 -1.49
N GLY A 37 11.27 -13.51 -0.32
CA GLY A 37 12.41 -12.67 0.02
C GLY A 37 12.36 -11.24 -0.54
N THR A 38 11.34 -10.88 -1.34
CA THR A 38 11.19 -9.51 -1.85
C THR A 38 10.40 -8.61 -0.88
N TRP A 39 10.72 -7.31 -0.91
CA TRP A 39 10.03 -6.28 -0.13
C TRP A 39 8.86 -5.71 -0.93
N GLN A 40 7.66 -5.77 -0.36
CA GLN A 40 6.41 -5.41 -1.01
C GLN A 40 5.62 -4.41 -0.17
N LEU A 41 4.74 -3.65 -0.83
CA LEU A 41 3.62 -2.96 -0.18
C LEU A 41 2.53 -3.99 0.18
N ILE A 42 1.58 -3.59 1.02
CA ILE A 42 0.38 -4.39 1.28
C ILE A 42 -0.45 -4.48 0.01
N ARG A 43 -0.83 -5.70 -0.36
CA ARG A 43 -1.57 -5.97 -1.60
C ARG A 43 -2.52 -7.15 -1.41
N GLY A 44 -3.65 -7.10 -2.10
CA GLY A 44 -4.55 -8.24 -2.13
C GLY A 44 -5.66 -8.13 -3.17
N CYS A 45 -6.48 -9.16 -3.22
CA CYS A 45 -7.63 -9.21 -4.11
C CYS A 45 -8.91 -8.92 -3.32
N MET A 46 -9.85 -8.20 -3.95
CA MET A 46 -11.20 -8.05 -3.38
C MET A 46 -11.91 -9.41 -3.37
N GLU A 47 -12.60 -9.69 -2.29
CA GLU A 47 -13.51 -10.83 -2.19
C GLU A 47 -14.85 -10.54 -2.91
N PRO A 48 -15.62 -11.58 -3.29
CA PRO A 48 -16.92 -11.37 -3.92
C PRO A 48 -17.86 -10.50 -3.08
N GLY A 49 -18.30 -9.37 -3.65
CA GLY A 49 -19.17 -8.41 -2.98
C GLY A 49 -18.45 -7.41 -2.07
N GLU A 50 -17.13 -7.50 -1.95
CA GLU A 50 -16.33 -6.56 -1.16
C GLU A 50 -16.05 -5.28 -1.96
N THR A 51 -16.04 -4.14 -1.27
CA THR A 51 -15.57 -2.88 -1.87
C THR A 51 -14.05 -2.79 -1.80
N ALA A 52 -13.43 -1.99 -2.67
CA ALA A 52 -11.98 -1.77 -2.63
C ALA A 52 -11.51 -1.18 -1.30
N VAL A 53 -12.31 -0.33 -0.66
CA VAL A 53 -12.02 0.21 0.68
C VAL A 53 -12.01 -0.90 1.73
N ALA A 54 -13.02 -1.77 1.72
CA ALA A 54 -13.09 -2.89 2.66
C ALA A 54 -11.91 -3.85 2.47
N ALA A 55 -11.57 -4.20 1.22
CA ALA A 55 -10.42 -5.03 0.88
C ALA A 55 -9.11 -4.41 1.38
N ALA A 56 -8.88 -3.12 1.13
CA ALA A 56 -7.67 -2.43 1.57
C ALA A 56 -7.50 -2.48 3.10
N LEU A 57 -8.58 -2.24 3.85
CA LEU A 57 -8.56 -2.31 5.32
C LEU A 57 -8.39 -3.74 5.84
N ARG A 58 -9.00 -4.73 5.19
CA ARG A 58 -8.86 -6.15 5.52
C ARG A 58 -7.43 -6.61 5.30
N GLU A 59 -6.88 -6.42 4.10
CA GLU A 59 -5.50 -6.82 3.77
C GLU A 59 -4.48 -6.16 4.70
N MET A 60 -4.65 -4.87 4.99
CA MET A 60 -3.77 -4.17 5.93
C MET A 60 -3.80 -4.82 7.32
N ARG A 61 -4.99 -5.19 7.80
CA ARG A 61 -5.14 -5.86 9.10
C ARG A 61 -4.58 -7.28 9.09
N GLU A 62 -4.84 -8.06 8.03
CA GLU A 62 -4.39 -9.44 7.90
C GLU A 62 -2.88 -9.56 7.78
N GLU A 63 -2.26 -8.70 6.95
CA GLU A 63 -0.82 -8.79 6.68
C GLU A 63 0.04 -8.10 7.75
N SER A 64 -0.47 -7.08 8.43
CA SER A 64 0.36 -6.28 9.36
C SER A 64 -0.24 -6.06 10.76
N GLY A 65 -1.49 -6.42 10.99
CA GLY A 65 -2.19 -6.14 12.24
C GLY A 65 -2.59 -4.67 12.43
N LEU A 66 -2.31 -3.79 11.47
CA LEU A 66 -2.52 -2.35 11.58
C LEU A 66 -3.96 -1.95 11.30
N THR A 67 -4.36 -0.83 11.92
CA THR A 67 -5.63 -0.13 11.66
C THR A 67 -5.34 1.29 11.17
N ALA A 68 -5.99 1.70 10.09
CA ALA A 68 -5.86 3.06 9.58
C ALA A 68 -6.54 4.08 10.49
N GLN A 69 -5.87 5.17 10.78
CA GLN A 69 -6.50 6.38 11.35
C GLN A 69 -7.14 7.22 10.26
N GLU A 70 -6.44 7.33 9.14
CA GLU A 70 -6.92 7.99 7.93
C GLU A 70 -6.62 7.08 6.74
N LEU A 71 -7.54 7.03 5.80
CA LEU A 71 -7.36 6.33 4.53
C LEU A 71 -7.65 7.29 3.39
N TYR A 72 -6.75 7.36 2.44
CA TYR A 72 -6.88 8.19 1.26
C TYR A 72 -6.94 7.31 0.00
N SER A 73 -7.95 7.55 -0.84
CA SER A 73 -8.03 6.94 -2.18
C SER A 73 -7.15 7.74 -3.14
N LEU A 74 -6.19 7.08 -3.76
CA LEU A 74 -5.36 7.72 -4.78
C LEU A 74 -6.14 7.80 -6.09
N GLY A 75 -6.00 8.90 -6.82
CA GLY A 75 -6.66 9.09 -8.11
C GLY A 75 -6.18 8.10 -9.17
N PRO A 76 -4.85 7.89 -9.34
CA PRO A 76 -4.33 6.92 -10.28
C PRO A 76 -4.54 5.48 -9.83
N VAL A 77 -4.77 4.62 -10.81
CA VAL A 77 -4.83 3.16 -10.66
C VAL A 77 -3.50 2.58 -11.13
N GLU A 78 -2.92 1.68 -10.33
CA GLU A 78 -1.77 0.91 -10.76
C GLU A 78 -2.21 -0.11 -11.81
N THR A 79 -1.51 -0.17 -12.93
CA THR A 79 -1.80 -1.14 -13.99
C THR A 79 -0.54 -1.90 -14.33
N PHE A 80 -0.63 -3.24 -14.34
CA PHE A 80 0.47 -4.11 -14.70
C PHE A 80 0.00 -5.37 -15.44
N TYR A 81 0.90 -5.96 -16.22
CA TYR A 81 0.63 -7.16 -16.99
C TYR A 81 1.31 -8.38 -16.37
N LEU A 82 0.53 -9.40 -16.08
CA LEU A 82 0.99 -10.70 -15.61
C LEU A 82 1.11 -11.66 -16.79
N TRP A 83 2.32 -11.78 -17.32
CA TRP A 83 2.60 -12.62 -18.49
C TRP A 83 2.28 -14.12 -18.29
N PRO A 84 2.49 -14.74 -17.09
CA PRO A 84 2.21 -16.17 -16.92
C PRO A 84 0.74 -16.55 -17.11
N THR A 85 -0.16 -15.62 -16.86
CA THR A 85 -1.62 -15.82 -16.95
C THR A 85 -2.28 -14.99 -18.03
N ASP A 86 -1.48 -14.29 -18.87
CA ASP A 86 -1.99 -13.35 -19.90
C ASP A 86 -3.07 -12.41 -19.34
N THR A 87 -2.75 -11.74 -18.23
CA THR A 87 -3.73 -10.94 -17.49
C THR A 87 -3.25 -9.50 -17.29
N LEU A 88 -4.09 -8.54 -17.67
CA LEU A 88 -3.93 -7.14 -17.29
C LEU A 88 -4.64 -6.91 -15.98
N VAL A 89 -3.91 -6.42 -14.97
CA VAL A 89 -4.45 -6.14 -13.64
C VAL A 89 -4.52 -4.64 -13.41
N HIS A 90 -5.68 -4.16 -12.96
CA HIS A 90 -5.87 -2.84 -12.41
C HIS A 90 -5.98 -2.95 -10.89
N SER A 91 -5.09 -2.28 -10.18
CA SER A 91 -5.08 -2.23 -8.72
C SER A 91 -5.49 -0.84 -8.23
N ILE A 92 -6.53 -0.78 -7.43
CA ILE A 92 -6.98 0.46 -6.79
C ILE A 92 -6.02 0.76 -5.65
N CYS A 93 -5.48 1.98 -5.63
CA CYS A 93 -4.40 2.36 -4.74
C CYS A 93 -4.90 3.26 -3.60
N PHE A 94 -4.40 3.01 -2.40
CA PHE A 94 -4.70 3.76 -1.19
C PHE A 94 -3.42 4.18 -0.48
N CYS A 95 -3.51 5.27 0.30
CA CYS A 95 -2.52 5.62 1.30
C CYS A 95 -3.21 5.64 2.67
N ALA A 96 -2.73 4.81 3.59
CA ALA A 96 -3.22 4.74 4.96
C ALA A 96 -2.23 5.42 5.90
N ILE A 97 -2.74 6.27 6.80
CA ILE A 97 -1.96 6.82 7.90
C ILE A 97 -2.27 6.02 9.16
N VAL A 98 -1.24 5.57 9.86
CA VAL A 98 -1.35 4.80 11.10
C VAL A 98 -0.67 5.49 12.27
N GLU A 99 -1.04 5.09 13.49
CA GLU A 99 -0.39 5.57 14.71
C GLU A 99 1.10 5.22 14.72
N PRO A 100 1.98 6.15 15.11
CA PRO A 100 3.43 5.92 15.14
C PRO A 100 3.85 4.74 16.02
N ALA A 101 3.13 4.50 17.11
CA ALA A 101 3.43 3.45 18.09
C ALA A 101 2.76 2.11 17.81
N SER A 102 2.03 1.98 16.68
CA SER A 102 1.36 0.72 16.33
C SER A 102 2.36 -0.42 16.15
N GLN A 103 2.03 -1.57 16.73
CA GLN A 103 2.83 -2.78 16.60
C GLN A 103 2.46 -3.52 15.33
N ILE A 104 3.48 -4.04 14.65
CA ILE A 104 3.29 -4.91 13.49
C ILE A 104 3.11 -6.36 13.95
N ILE A 105 2.07 -7.01 13.46
CA ILE A 105 1.80 -8.43 13.64
C ILE A 105 1.69 -9.05 12.25
N LEU A 106 2.72 -9.73 11.82
CA LEU A 106 2.78 -10.35 10.50
C LEU A 106 1.94 -11.63 10.43
N ASN A 107 1.32 -11.85 9.28
CA ASN A 107 0.74 -13.15 8.93
C ASN A 107 1.82 -14.10 8.36
N PRO A 108 1.52 -15.39 8.13
CA PRO A 108 2.50 -16.35 7.61
C PRO A 108 3.04 -16.06 6.20
N GLU A 109 2.42 -15.17 5.45
CA GLU A 109 2.88 -14.77 4.11
C GLU A 109 4.11 -13.85 4.16
N HIS A 110 4.38 -13.27 5.33
CA HIS A 110 5.46 -12.31 5.54
C HIS A 110 6.33 -12.73 6.75
N ASP A 111 7.65 -12.60 6.62
CA ASP A 111 8.62 -13.00 7.65
C ASP A 111 9.41 -11.83 8.25
N ASP A 112 9.27 -10.63 7.70
CA ASP A 112 9.95 -9.42 8.19
C ASP A 112 9.21 -8.16 7.75
N PHE A 113 9.51 -7.03 8.39
CA PHE A 113 9.00 -5.71 8.01
C PHE A 113 10.05 -4.64 8.20
N ARG A 114 9.89 -3.53 7.47
CA ARG A 114 10.73 -2.35 7.64
C ARG A 114 9.95 -1.07 7.39
N TRP A 115 10.40 0.01 8.01
CA TRP A 115 9.90 1.36 7.77
C TRP A 115 10.92 2.14 6.96
N ILE A 116 10.53 2.60 5.79
CA ILE A 116 11.38 3.33 4.85
C ILE A 116 11.10 4.82 4.98
N PRO A 117 12.09 5.65 5.29
CA PRO A 117 11.91 7.10 5.27
C PRO A 117 11.36 7.59 3.93
N ARG A 118 10.49 8.58 3.96
CA ARG A 118 9.84 9.14 2.78
C ARG A 118 10.79 9.44 1.62
N HIS A 119 11.97 9.99 1.93
CA HIS A 119 12.95 10.39 0.92
C HIS A 119 13.66 9.21 0.24
N ASP A 120 13.62 8.02 0.85
CA ASP A 120 14.23 6.81 0.30
C ASP A 120 13.21 5.90 -0.40
N LEU A 121 11.91 6.18 -0.26
CA LEU A 121 10.84 5.28 -0.69
C LEU A 121 10.94 4.93 -2.17
N ASP A 122 11.15 5.90 -3.04
CA ASP A 122 11.22 5.68 -4.49
C ASP A 122 12.31 4.66 -4.86
N ALA A 123 13.48 4.76 -4.24
CA ALA A 123 14.60 3.85 -4.48
C ALA A 123 14.36 2.42 -3.93
N GLN A 124 13.44 2.26 -2.97
CA GLN A 124 13.17 0.99 -2.30
C GLN A 124 11.96 0.23 -2.89
N LEU A 125 11.13 0.88 -3.70
CA LEU A 125 10.00 0.23 -4.34
C LEU A 125 10.44 -0.58 -5.57
N MET A 126 10.03 -1.85 -5.61
CA MET A 126 10.40 -2.79 -6.66
C MET A 126 9.74 -2.43 -8.00
N TRP A 127 8.47 -2.06 -7.99
CA TRP A 127 7.68 -1.87 -9.19
C TRP A 127 7.64 -0.42 -9.66
N ALA A 128 7.84 -0.21 -10.97
CA ALA A 128 7.78 1.13 -11.56
C ALA A 128 6.39 1.77 -11.43
N SER A 129 5.33 0.96 -11.43
CA SER A 129 3.95 1.41 -11.20
C SER A 129 3.77 2.03 -9.81
N GLU A 130 4.35 1.43 -8.78
CA GLU A 130 4.35 1.97 -7.42
C GLU A 130 5.13 3.29 -7.32
N ARG A 131 6.35 3.34 -7.90
CA ARG A 131 7.18 4.54 -7.86
C ARG A 131 6.49 5.76 -8.46
N ARG A 132 5.66 5.57 -9.48
CA ARG A 132 4.89 6.67 -10.11
C ARG A 132 3.90 7.34 -9.17
N LEU A 133 3.43 6.63 -8.13
CA LEU A 133 2.47 7.15 -7.16
C LEU A 133 3.13 7.95 -6.03
N VAL A 134 4.41 7.74 -5.76
CA VAL A 134 5.12 8.39 -4.64
C VAL A 134 5.05 9.91 -4.68
N PRO A 135 5.29 10.60 -5.82
CA PRO A 135 5.19 12.06 -5.88
C PRO A 135 3.79 12.59 -5.55
N GLU A 136 2.74 11.87 -5.95
CA GLU A 136 1.35 12.27 -5.68
C GLU A 136 1.00 12.10 -4.20
N ILE A 137 1.38 10.96 -3.60
CA ILE A 137 1.19 10.71 -2.17
C ILE A 137 1.88 11.82 -1.36
N CYS A 138 3.13 12.13 -1.71
CA CYS A 138 3.89 13.15 -1.01
C CYS A 138 3.22 14.52 -1.12
N ARG A 139 2.93 14.98 -2.34
CA ARG A 139 2.37 16.31 -2.60
C ARG A 139 0.96 16.44 -2.08
N ASP A 140 0.09 15.48 -2.40
CA ASP A 140 -1.35 15.65 -2.20
C ASP A 140 -1.80 15.24 -0.80
N ILE A 141 -1.13 14.27 -0.16
CA ILE A 141 -1.52 13.77 1.15
C ILE A 141 -0.58 14.28 2.25
N LEU A 142 0.71 13.98 2.16
CA LEU A 142 1.64 14.28 3.25
C LEU A 142 1.95 15.78 3.38
N ASP A 143 2.07 16.49 2.25
CA ASP A 143 2.33 17.93 2.21
C ASP A 143 1.04 18.78 2.16
N ASN A 144 -0.10 18.17 2.50
CA ASN A 144 -1.41 18.84 2.56
C ASN A 144 -1.80 19.56 1.26
N GLY A 145 -1.67 18.86 0.13
CA GLY A 145 -2.08 19.37 -1.17
C GLY A 145 -3.57 19.69 -1.24
N ILE A 146 -3.97 20.48 -2.25
CA ILE A 146 -5.35 20.96 -2.44
C ILE A 146 -6.35 19.79 -2.55
N ALA A 147 -5.91 18.66 -3.11
CA ALA A 147 -6.76 17.48 -3.29
C ALA A 147 -7.03 16.70 -2.00
N LYS A 148 -6.21 16.85 -0.94
CA LYS A 148 -6.26 16.02 0.27
C LYS A 148 -7.68 15.83 0.84
N PRO A 149 -8.53 16.87 1.02
CA PRO A 149 -9.86 16.68 1.60
C PRO A 149 -10.81 15.87 0.71
N ARG A 150 -10.51 15.78 -0.59
CA ARG A 150 -11.32 15.02 -1.56
C ARG A 150 -10.87 13.57 -1.70
N LEU A 151 -9.63 13.28 -1.31
CA LEU A 151 -9.06 11.94 -1.33
C LEU A 151 -9.39 11.16 -0.04
N LEU A 152 -9.72 11.85 1.04
CA LEU A 152 -10.03 11.24 2.33
C LEU A 152 -11.29 10.35 2.23
N VAL A 153 -11.12 9.08 2.56
CA VAL A 153 -12.20 8.10 2.66
C VAL A 153 -12.88 8.26 4.02
N GLN A 154 -14.21 8.28 4.05
CA GLN A 154 -14.97 8.25 5.29
C GLN A 154 -15.02 6.80 5.78
N LEU A 155 -14.36 6.51 6.90
CA LEU A 155 -14.30 5.20 7.55
C LEU A 155 -15.49 4.99 8.50
#